data_1981fc04a48423951645abcf9e52c600
#
_entry.id   1981fc04a48423951645abcf9e52c600
#
_cell.length_a   1.000
_cell.length_b   1.000
_cell.length_c   1.000
_cell.angle_alpha   90.00
_cell.angle_beta   90.00
_cell.angle_gamma   90.00
#
_symmetry.space_group_name_H-M   'P 1'
#
loop_
_entity.id
_entity.type
_entity.pdbx_description
1 polymer ?
#
loop_
_entity_poly.entity_id
_entity_poly.type
_entity_poly.pdbx_seq_one_letter_code
_entity_poly.pdbx_strand_id
1 'polypeptide(L)'
;QSPGFPVTLLNIKTDDIWIRDYGPFFVKQGKRTIVSETQFNAWGAKFPPWKNDNQIPARIMKATGYGKGTSVPFIFEGGAIEVNGDGLGITTLDCLVGKNRNKPEDMSKIIKAICEMLGLKSLLILPHGLNGDHTDGHIDNVARFIAKDKVVIAWDKGMKSKNAQVLSEAKYLIETWLKAFYAKNAVVETLPLPPQRKLSDGQILPASYMNFIFVNGGLIYPKYKCKNDAVAQKFFEKAFPDRIVIGIDSRTVIEEGGSLHCMSKHESR
;
A
#
# COMPACT_ATOMS: atom_id res chain seq x y z
N GLN A 1 18.04 20.16 -11.99
CA GLN A 1 17.35 21.34 -11.39
C GLN A 1 17.04 21.01 -9.94
N SER A 2 17.29 21.94 -9.01
CA SER A 2 16.85 21.81 -7.62
C SER A 2 15.30 21.77 -7.58
N PRO A 3 14.68 20.92 -6.74
CA PRO A 3 13.23 20.77 -6.72
C PRO A 3 12.45 21.98 -6.19
N GLY A 4 13.07 23.11 -5.92
CA GLY A 4 12.38 24.32 -5.47
C GLY A 4 11.78 24.26 -4.04
N PHE A 5 12.00 23.15 -3.32
CA PHE A 5 11.61 22.94 -1.92
C PHE A 5 12.73 22.23 -1.16
N PRO A 6 12.78 22.36 0.18
CA PRO A 6 13.81 21.71 0.98
C PRO A 6 13.79 20.18 0.82
N VAL A 7 14.96 19.60 0.51
CA VAL A 7 15.17 18.14 0.47
C VAL A 7 16.33 17.81 1.38
N THR A 8 16.13 16.82 2.26
CA THR A 8 17.19 16.26 3.09
C THR A 8 17.63 14.93 2.50
N LEU A 9 18.90 14.84 2.13
CA LEU A 9 19.47 13.58 1.64
C LEU A 9 20.02 12.78 2.82
N LEU A 10 19.56 11.56 2.98
CA LEU A 10 20.07 10.61 3.97
C LEU A 10 20.92 9.56 3.24
N ASN A 11 22.23 9.54 3.51
CA ASN A 11 23.12 8.52 2.97
C ASN A 11 22.99 7.24 3.79
N ILE A 12 21.95 6.46 3.51
CA ILE A 12 21.65 5.20 4.18
C ILE A 12 21.64 4.08 3.13
N LYS A 13 22.46 3.06 3.33
CA LYS A 13 22.53 1.90 2.45
C LYS A 13 21.24 1.09 2.53
N THR A 14 20.64 0.79 1.38
CA THR A 14 19.51 -0.13 1.18
C THR A 14 19.95 -1.31 0.32
N ASP A 15 19.16 -2.36 0.28
CA ASP A 15 19.34 -3.49 -0.64
C ASP A 15 18.41 -3.34 -1.84
N ASP A 16 17.21 -2.74 -1.66
CA ASP A 16 16.23 -2.50 -2.71
C ASP A 16 15.64 -1.07 -2.59
N ILE A 17 14.79 -0.67 -3.55
CA ILE A 17 14.18 0.68 -3.64
C ILE A 17 12.80 0.77 -2.99
N TRP A 18 12.20 -0.33 -2.58
CA TRP A 18 10.80 -0.44 -2.17
C TRP A 18 10.57 -0.03 -0.70
N ILE A 19 10.92 1.22 -0.38
CA ILE A 19 10.84 1.76 0.99
C ILE A 19 9.43 1.74 1.59
N ARG A 20 8.39 1.59 0.79
CA ARG A 20 7.03 1.37 1.28
C ARG A 20 6.97 0.21 2.25
N ASP A 21 7.66 -0.88 1.94
CA ASP A 21 7.50 -2.17 2.58
C ASP A 21 8.44 -2.35 3.79
N TYR A 22 9.68 -1.92 3.67
CA TYR A 22 10.66 -2.02 4.74
C TYR A 22 10.87 -0.72 5.54
N GLY A 23 10.29 0.40 5.07
CA GLY A 23 10.40 1.68 5.76
C GLY A 23 9.54 1.76 7.03
N PRO A 24 9.85 2.70 7.93
CA PRO A 24 9.17 2.82 9.21
C PRO A 24 7.69 3.18 9.05
N PHE A 25 6.88 2.80 10.04
CA PHE A 25 5.55 3.35 10.22
C PHE A 25 5.64 4.61 11.06
N PHE A 26 5.31 5.77 10.47
CA PHE A 26 5.20 7.02 11.19
C PHE A 26 3.82 7.12 11.84
N VAL A 27 3.79 7.11 13.17
CA VAL A 27 2.55 7.09 13.94
C VAL A 27 2.45 8.36 14.78
N LYS A 28 1.28 8.99 14.79
CA LYS A 28 1.00 10.14 15.65
C LYS A 28 0.61 9.67 17.05
N GLN A 29 1.33 10.15 18.06
CA GLN A 29 1.00 9.99 19.47
C GLN A 29 0.80 11.38 20.08
N GLY A 30 -0.42 11.85 20.09
CA GLY A 30 -0.71 13.26 20.38
C GLY A 30 -0.05 14.18 19.36
N LYS A 31 0.81 15.11 19.83
CA LYS A 31 1.56 16.04 18.97
C LYS A 31 2.89 15.49 18.47
N ARG A 32 3.30 14.30 18.88
CA ARG A 32 4.60 13.71 18.51
C ARG A 32 4.43 12.69 17.38
N THR A 33 5.40 12.67 16.47
CA THR A 33 5.58 11.57 15.52
C THR A 33 6.55 10.57 16.16
N ILE A 34 6.17 9.31 16.20
CA ILE A 34 7.01 8.19 16.62
C ILE A 34 7.23 7.23 15.45
N VAL A 35 8.35 6.53 15.47
CA VAL A 35 8.74 5.53 14.47
C VAL A 35 8.47 4.15 15.01
N SER A 36 7.52 3.45 14.42
CA SER A 36 7.23 2.04 14.67
C SER A 36 7.78 1.18 13.53
N GLU A 37 8.08 -0.07 13.82
CA GLU A 37 8.71 -0.99 12.88
C GLU A 37 8.13 -2.40 12.97
N THR A 38 8.24 -3.12 11.87
CA THR A 38 7.93 -4.54 11.73
C THR A 38 9.16 -5.24 11.17
N GLN A 39 9.16 -6.57 11.15
CA GLN A 39 10.22 -7.33 10.46
C GLN A 39 9.96 -7.35 8.96
N PHE A 40 11.02 -7.24 8.17
CA PHE A 40 10.99 -7.37 6.72
C PHE A 40 11.90 -8.52 6.27
N ASN A 41 11.42 -9.34 5.34
CA ASN A 41 12.16 -10.47 4.81
C ASN A 41 12.06 -10.62 3.28
N ALA A 42 12.01 -9.50 2.56
CA ALA A 42 11.92 -9.47 1.10
C ALA A 42 10.76 -10.31 0.56
N TRP A 43 9.55 -10.01 1.05
CA TRP A 43 8.27 -10.59 0.61
C TRP A 43 8.25 -12.12 0.68
N GLY A 44 8.66 -12.66 1.83
CA GLY A 44 8.71 -14.10 2.03
C GLY A 44 10.01 -14.73 1.53
N ALA A 45 11.14 -14.02 1.65
CA ALA A 45 12.48 -14.45 1.22
C ALA A 45 12.61 -14.71 -0.29
N LYS A 46 11.77 -14.09 -1.11
CA LYS A 46 11.81 -14.25 -2.58
C LYS A 46 12.91 -13.46 -3.26
N PHE A 47 13.31 -12.32 -2.67
CA PHE A 47 14.25 -11.37 -3.28
C PHE A 47 15.39 -11.00 -2.33
N PRO A 48 16.33 -11.93 -2.05
CA PRO A 48 17.50 -11.64 -1.21
C PRO A 48 18.52 -10.74 -1.95
N PRO A 49 19.34 -9.92 -1.23
CA PRO A 49 19.36 -9.75 0.24
C PRO A 49 18.35 -8.72 0.74
N TRP A 50 18.10 -8.66 2.07
CA TRP A 50 17.23 -7.66 2.72
C TRP A 50 17.78 -7.16 4.07
N LYS A 51 19.03 -7.47 4.38
CA LYS A 51 19.62 -7.12 5.68
C LYS A 51 19.72 -5.62 5.92
N ASN A 52 20.04 -4.84 4.88
CA ASN A 52 20.10 -3.39 4.99
C ASN A 52 18.69 -2.80 5.10
N ASP A 53 17.75 -3.29 4.30
CA ASP A 53 16.36 -2.84 4.27
C ASP A 53 15.68 -3.03 5.62
N ASN A 54 15.86 -4.19 6.25
CA ASN A 54 15.30 -4.47 7.58
C ASN A 54 15.89 -3.58 8.71
N GLN A 55 16.94 -2.82 8.44
CA GLN A 55 17.53 -1.86 9.38
C GLN A 55 17.09 -0.41 9.12
N ILE A 56 16.37 -0.15 8.04
CA ILE A 56 16.01 1.22 7.62
C ILE A 56 15.18 1.96 8.69
N PRO A 57 14.17 1.36 9.35
CA PRO A 57 13.43 2.06 10.39
C PRO A 57 14.31 2.62 11.50
N ALA A 58 15.22 1.81 12.02
CA ALA A 58 16.15 2.22 13.06
C ALA A 58 17.14 3.31 12.59
N ARG A 59 17.63 3.20 11.33
CA ARG A 59 18.54 4.19 10.74
C ARG A 59 17.85 5.52 10.48
N ILE A 60 16.60 5.52 9.99
CA ILE A 60 15.80 6.73 9.80
C ILE A 60 15.51 7.38 11.15
N MET A 61 15.08 6.63 12.15
CA MET A 61 14.83 7.13 13.50
C MET A 61 16.08 7.85 14.06
N LYS A 62 17.26 7.25 13.91
CA LYS A 62 18.53 7.85 14.33
C LYS A 62 18.85 9.14 13.56
N ALA A 63 18.61 9.16 12.25
CA ALA A 63 18.93 10.31 11.39
C ALA A 63 17.96 11.48 11.59
N THR A 64 16.71 11.23 11.93
CA THR A 64 15.66 12.25 12.07
C THR A 64 15.41 12.68 13.51
N GLY A 65 15.88 11.91 14.49
CA GLY A 65 15.63 12.17 15.91
C GLY A 65 14.20 11.86 16.38
N TYR A 66 13.38 11.19 15.58
CA TYR A 66 12.03 10.79 16.00
C TYR A 66 12.06 9.82 17.17
N GLY A 67 11.04 9.91 18.03
CA GLY A 67 10.88 8.99 19.16
C GLY A 67 10.63 7.55 18.70
N LYS A 68 11.09 6.59 19.48
CA LYS A 68 10.84 5.17 19.26
C LYS A 68 9.39 4.84 19.60
N GLY A 69 8.71 4.20 18.66
CA GLY A 69 7.38 3.62 18.81
C GLY A 69 7.41 2.12 19.11
N THR A 70 6.44 1.40 18.59
CA THR A 70 6.31 -0.04 18.77
C THR A 70 7.22 -0.79 17.78
N SER A 71 7.92 -1.82 18.27
CA SER A 71 8.60 -2.81 17.44
C SER A 71 7.75 -4.09 17.45
N VAL A 72 7.21 -4.46 16.29
CA VAL A 72 6.37 -5.65 16.12
C VAL A 72 7.25 -6.80 15.62
N PRO A 73 7.35 -7.93 16.36
CA PRO A 73 8.26 -9.03 16.03
C PRO A 73 7.68 -9.97 14.95
N PHE A 74 6.86 -9.45 14.06
CA PHE A 74 6.27 -10.19 12.96
C PHE A 74 6.65 -9.56 11.62
N ILE A 75 6.70 -10.39 10.58
CA ILE A 75 6.92 -9.94 9.21
C ILE A 75 5.65 -9.27 8.72
N PHE A 76 5.77 -7.98 8.34
CA PHE A 76 4.66 -7.23 7.81
C PHE A 76 5.15 -6.03 7.00
N GLU A 77 4.71 -5.94 5.77
CA GLU A 77 5.14 -4.90 4.83
C GLU A 77 4.18 -3.70 4.84
N GLY A 78 4.71 -2.50 4.60
CA GLY A 78 3.92 -1.27 4.58
C GLY A 78 2.92 -1.18 3.43
N GLY A 79 3.14 -1.89 2.31
CA GLY A 79 2.19 -2.02 1.20
C GLY A 79 1.07 -3.02 1.48
N ALA A 80 1.24 -3.88 2.49
CA ALA A 80 0.24 -4.85 2.92
C ALA A 80 -0.90 -4.23 3.75
N ILE A 81 -0.81 -2.95 4.13
CA ILE A 81 -1.81 -2.26 4.95
C ILE A 81 -2.27 -0.94 4.32
N GLU A 82 -3.55 -0.72 4.31
CA GLU A 82 -4.17 0.57 4.01
C GLU A 82 -4.97 1.05 5.22
N VAL A 83 -4.87 2.32 5.58
CA VAL A 83 -5.53 2.89 6.76
C VAL A 83 -6.25 4.20 6.40
N ASN A 84 -7.39 4.46 7.07
CA ASN A 84 -8.18 5.67 6.80
C ASN A 84 -7.88 6.86 7.72
N GLY A 85 -6.98 6.70 8.70
CA GLY A 85 -6.69 7.72 9.70
C GLY A 85 -7.77 7.91 10.78
N ASP A 86 -8.86 7.14 10.75
CA ASP A 86 -9.97 7.16 11.72
C ASP A 86 -10.14 5.81 12.45
N GLY A 87 -9.10 5.01 12.45
CA GLY A 87 -9.04 3.74 13.16
C GLY A 87 -9.50 2.53 12.36
N LEU A 88 -9.68 2.65 11.05
CA LEU A 88 -9.97 1.50 10.18
C LEU A 88 -8.78 1.15 9.32
N GLY A 89 -8.53 -0.16 9.14
CA GLY A 89 -7.49 -0.69 8.28
C GLY A 89 -7.99 -1.82 7.40
N ILE A 90 -7.33 -2.03 6.25
CA ILE A 90 -7.59 -3.13 5.32
C ILE A 90 -6.26 -3.81 5.00
N THR A 91 -6.22 -5.13 5.02
CA THR A 91 -5.07 -5.95 4.63
C THR A 91 -5.54 -7.19 3.89
N THR A 92 -4.61 -8.02 3.42
CA THR A 92 -4.92 -9.34 2.83
C THR A 92 -4.37 -10.47 3.70
N LEU A 93 -5.04 -11.60 3.68
CA LEU A 93 -4.64 -12.79 4.45
C LEU A 93 -3.28 -13.31 3.98
N ASP A 94 -3.06 -13.33 2.67
CA ASP A 94 -1.83 -13.82 2.05
C ASP A 94 -0.59 -13.04 2.50
N CYS A 95 -0.76 -11.75 2.92
CA CYS A 95 0.31 -10.93 3.45
C CYS A 95 0.50 -11.05 4.97
N LEU A 96 -0.51 -11.55 5.70
CA LEU A 96 -0.40 -11.74 7.15
C LEU A 96 0.25 -13.07 7.51
N VAL A 97 -0.18 -14.13 6.86
CA VAL A 97 0.27 -15.49 7.16
C VAL A 97 0.62 -16.25 5.88
N GLY A 98 1.58 -17.15 5.97
CA GLY A 98 2.01 -17.93 4.82
C GLY A 98 3.32 -18.64 5.08
N LYS A 99 3.71 -19.53 4.16
CA LYS A 99 4.87 -20.40 4.31
C LYS A 99 6.17 -19.66 4.68
N ASN A 100 6.37 -18.46 4.11
CA ASN A 100 7.62 -17.71 4.23
C ASN A 100 7.46 -16.37 4.97
N ARG A 101 6.30 -16.08 5.56
CA ARG A 101 6.06 -14.90 6.42
C ARG A 101 5.83 -15.33 7.86
N ASN A 102 4.58 -15.29 8.30
CA ASN A 102 4.22 -15.66 9.66
C ASN A 102 3.42 -16.96 9.66
N LYS A 103 3.44 -17.66 10.78
CA LYS A 103 2.69 -18.90 10.93
C LYS A 103 1.21 -18.61 11.14
N PRO A 104 0.28 -19.43 10.61
CA PRO A 104 -1.16 -19.27 10.81
C PRO A 104 -1.59 -19.21 12.28
N GLU A 105 -0.94 -19.98 13.16
CA GLU A 105 -1.21 -19.99 14.60
C GLU A 105 -0.91 -18.66 15.31
N ASP A 106 -0.09 -17.79 14.72
CA ASP A 106 0.23 -16.48 15.26
C ASP A 106 -0.71 -15.35 14.78
N MET A 107 -1.67 -15.65 13.92
CA MET A 107 -2.54 -14.67 13.25
C MET A 107 -3.21 -13.70 14.22
N SER A 108 -3.78 -14.19 15.33
CA SER A 108 -4.43 -13.32 16.33
C SER A 108 -3.44 -12.38 17.03
N LYS A 109 -2.21 -12.83 17.28
CA LYS A 109 -1.14 -11.99 17.85
C LYS A 109 -0.68 -10.92 16.85
N ILE A 110 -0.56 -11.28 15.57
CA ILE A 110 -0.18 -10.36 14.49
C ILE A 110 -1.22 -9.26 14.35
N ILE A 111 -2.51 -9.62 14.24
CA ILE A 111 -3.62 -8.67 14.14
C ILE A 111 -3.62 -7.71 15.33
N LYS A 112 -3.52 -8.24 16.55
CA LYS A 112 -3.46 -7.44 17.77
C LYS A 112 -2.29 -6.45 17.72
N ALA A 113 -1.09 -6.93 17.41
CA ALA A 113 0.11 -6.09 17.38
C ALA A 113 0.02 -4.97 16.31
N ILE A 114 -0.51 -5.27 15.12
CA ILE A 114 -0.73 -4.28 14.05
C ILE A 114 -1.78 -3.25 14.48
N CYS A 115 -2.91 -3.69 15.04
CA CYS A 115 -3.96 -2.79 15.50
C CYS A 115 -3.46 -1.86 16.62
N GLU A 116 -2.71 -2.38 17.57
CA GLU A 116 -2.11 -1.58 18.65
C GLU A 116 -1.07 -0.60 18.12
N MET A 117 -0.18 -1.05 17.20
CA MET A 117 0.85 -0.21 16.60
C MET A 117 0.28 0.97 15.82
N LEU A 118 -0.80 0.73 15.05
CA LEU A 118 -1.40 1.73 14.15
C LEU A 118 -2.64 2.44 14.75
N GLY A 119 -3.05 2.09 15.97
CA GLY A 119 -4.24 2.66 16.63
C GLY A 119 -5.54 2.28 15.94
N LEU A 120 -5.64 1.06 15.38
CA LEU A 120 -6.83 0.60 14.66
C LEU A 120 -7.89 0.07 15.64
N LYS A 121 -9.13 0.47 15.37
CA LYS A 121 -10.34 -0.05 16.02
C LYS A 121 -10.85 -1.31 15.34
N SER A 122 -10.61 -1.41 14.03
CA SER A 122 -11.00 -2.56 13.20
C SER A 122 -10.05 -2.75 12.02
N LEU A 123 -9.72 -4.00 11.74
CA LEU A 123 -8.92 -4.41 10.59
C LEU A 123 -9.72 -5.41 9.75
N LEU A 124 -10.07 -5.02 8.52
CA LEU A 124 -10.65 -5.93 7.55
C LEU A 124 -9.53 -6.76 6.90
N ILE A 125 -9.71 -8.06 6.86
CA ILE A 125 -8.78 -8.99 6.20
C ILE A 125 -9.49 -9.55 4.97
N LEU A 126 -9.01 -9.17 3.79
CA LEU A 126 -9.47 -9.73 2.52
C LEU A 126 -8.80 -11.10 2.30
N PRO A 127 -9.49 -12.07 1.73
CA PRO A 127 -8.92 -13.41 1.48
C PRO A 127 -7.66 -13.35 0.61
N HIS A 128 -7.70 -12.58 -0.48
CA HIS A 128 -6.64 -12.54 -1.49
C HIS A 128 -6.40 -11.12 -2.02
N GLY A 129 -5.17 -10.90 -2.55
CA GLY A 129 -4.82 -9.76 -3.38
C GLY A 129 -4.88 -10.06 -4.87
N LEU A 130 -4.27 -9.21 -5.72
CA LEU A 130 -4.26 -9.41 -7.17
C LEU A 130 -3.43 -10.63 -7.57
N ASN A 131 -3.97 -11.42 -8.48
CA ASN A 131 -3.24 -12.54 -9.06
C ASN A 131 -2.04 -12.04 -9.88
N GLY A 132 -0.88 -12.62 -9.61
CA GLY A 132 0.38 -12.23 -10.24
C GLY A 132 1.10 -11.08 -9.53
N ASP A 133 0.62 -10.64 -8.37
CA ASP A 133 1.35 -9.71 -7.53
C ASP A 133 2.57 -10.39 -6.90
N HIS A 134 3.75 -9.83 -7.11
CA HIS A 134 5.03 -10.36 -6.63
C HIS A 134 5.12 -10.39 -5.10
N THR A 135 4.32 -9.56 -4.44
CA THR A 135 4.25 -9.42 -2.98
C THR A 135 3.26 -10.39 -2.31
N ASP A 136 2.65 -11.28 -3.07
CA ASP A 136 1.55 -12.19 -2.70
C ASP A 136 0.19 -11.50 -2.50
N GLY A 137 0.06 -10.25 -2.89
CA GLY A 137 -1.22 -9.56 -2.94
C GLY A 137 -1.34 -8.39 -1.98
N HIS A 138 -0.43 -7.43 -2.06
CA HIS A 138 -0.50 -6.19 -1.30
C HIS A 138 -1.81 -5.44 -1.54
N ILE A 139 -2.37 -4.90 -0.47
CA ILE A 139 -3.64 -4.14 -0.52
C ILE A 139 -3.50 -2.85 -1.35
N ASP A 140 -2.32 -2.27 -1.42
CA ASP A 140 -2.04 -1.03 -2.16
C ASP A 140 -2.14 -1.18 -3.69
N ASN A 141 -2.27 -2.41 -4.20
CA ASN A 141 -2.63 -2.73 -5.57
C ASN A 141 -4.12 -3.04 -5.76
N VAL A 142 -4.85 -3.33 -4.66
CA VAL A 142 -6.25 -3.75 -4.65
C VAL A 142 -7.20 -2.60 -4.35
N ALA A 143 -7.01 -1.93 -3.19
CA ALA A 143 -7.93 -0.92 -2.71
C ALA A 143 -7.22 0.15 -1.87
N ARG A 144 -7.70 1.40 -1.95
CA ARG A 144 -7.17 2.53 -1.21
C ARG A 144 -8.28 3.40 -0.64
N PHE A 145 -8.08 3.95 0.55
CA PHE A 145 -8.95 4.99 1.06
C PHE A 145 -8.73 6.30 0.29
N ILE A 146 -9.84 6.92 -0.14
CA ILE A 146 -9.87 8.27 -0.76
C ILE A 146 -10.54 9.29 0.15
N ALA A 147 -11.20 8.83 1.21
CA ALA A 147 -11.66 9.59 2.38
C ALA A 147 -11.85 8.61 3.53
N LYS A 148 -12.13 9.09 4.74
CA LYS A 148 -12.32 8.21 5.92
C LYS A 148 -13.43 7.16 5.73
N ASP A 149 -14.45 7.50 4.96
CA ASP A 149 -15.66 6.71 4.67
C ASP A 149 -15.76 6.27 3.21
N LYS A 150 -14.70 6.51 2.40
CA LYS A 150 -14.69 6.17 0.97
C LYS A 150 -13.46 5.38 0.58
N VAL A 151 -13.69 4.30 -0.15
CA VAL A 151 -12.65 3.44 -0.72
C VAL A 151 -12.77 3.42 -2.24
N VAL A 152 -11.65 3.48 -2.95
CA VAL A 152 -11.57 3.10 -4.36
C VAL A 152 -10.92 1.72 -4.46
N ILE A 153 -11.53 0.85 -5.26
CA ILE A 153 -11.02 -0.51 -5.53
C ILE A 153 -10.69 -0.66 -7.02
N ALA A 154 -9.58 -1.34 -7.29
CA ALA A 154 -9.25 -1.77 -8.64
C ALA A 154 -10.40 -2.63 -9.21
N TRP A 155 -10.65 -2.54 -10.51
CA TRP A 155 -11.76 -3.25 -11.12
C TRP A 155 -11.34 -3.93 -12.42
N ASP A 156 -11.66 -5.20 -12.54
CA ASP A 156 -11.49 -5.95 -13.78
C ASP A 156 -12.86 -6.21 -14.42
N LYS A 157 -13.05 -5.69 -15.64
CA LYS A 157 -14.28 -5.88 -16.40
C LYS A 157 -14.37 -7.26 -17.06
N GLY A 158 -13.29 -8.02 -17.06
CA GLY A 158 -13.23 -9.37 -17.61
C GLY A 158 -13.86 -10.39 -16.67
N MET A 159 -15.17 -10.57 -16.72
CA MET A 159 -15.97 -11.39 -15.79
C MET A 159 -15.47 -12.81 -15.53
N LYS A 160 -14.51 -13.32 -16.31
CA LYS A 160 -13.95 -14.68 -16.17
C LYS A 160 -12.49 -14.69 -15.67
N SER A 161 -11.87 -13.54 -15.43
CA SER A 161 -10.51 -13.49 -14.92
C SER A 161 -10.46 -13.82 -13.43
N LYS A 162 -9.33 -14.35 -12.97
CA LYS A 162 -9.10 -14.55 -11.52
C LYS A 162 -9.20 -13.24 -10.75
N ASN A 163 -8.71 -12.14 -11.33
CA ASN A 163 -8.80 -10.82 -10.69
C ASN A 163 -10.23 -10.32 -10.57
N ALA A 164 -11.10 -10.58 -11.56
CA ALA A 164 -12.51 -10.18 -11.47
C ALA A 164 -13.23 -10.83 -10.28
N GLN A 165 -12.95 -12.12 -10.01
CA GLN A 165 -13.53 -12.83 -8.86
C GLN A 165 -13.02 -12.25 -7.54
N VAL A 166 -11.69 -12.13 -7.39
CA VAL A 166 -11.05 -11.57 -6.18
C VAL A 166 -11.54 -10.14 -5.90
N LEU A 167 -11.59 -9.29 -6.92
CA LEU A 167 -12.01 -7.89 -6.75
C LEU A 167 -13.50 -7.76 -6.46
N SER A 168 -14.34 -8.64 -7.00
CA SER A 168 -15.79 -8.65 -6.69
C SER A 168 -16.05 -9.04 -5.25
N GLU A 169 -15.35 -10.07 -4.74
CA GLU A 169 -15.42 -10.47 -3.34
C GLU A 169 -14.87 -9.37 -2.42
N ALA A 170 -13.71 -8.82 -2.73
CA ALA A 170 -13.10 -7.73 -1.98
C ALA A 170 -14.04 -6.51 -1.90
N LYS A 171 -14.67 -6.13 -3.02
CA LYS A 171 -15.65 -5.04 -3.05
C LYS A 171 -16.82 -5.30 -2.10
N TYR A 172 -17.41 -6.47 -2.15
CA TYR A 172 -18.53 -6.85 -1.29
C TYR A 172 -18.15 -6.79 0.20
N LEU A 173 -16.98 -7.35 0.56
CA LEU A 173 -16.48 -7.35 1.93
C LEU A 173 -16.21 -5.94 2.43
N ILE A 174 -15.55 -5.10 1.62
CA ILE A 174 -15.25 -3.70 1.97
C ILE A 174 -16.56 -2.91 2.13
N GLU A 175 -17.52 -3.04 1.22
CA GLU A 175 -18.80 -2.34 1.30
C GLU A 175 -19.57 -2.72 2.58
N THR A 176 -19.63 -4.00 2.88
CA THR A 176 -20.34 -4.51 4.05
C THR A 176 -19.69 -4.02 5.34
N TRP A 177 -18.37 -4.14 5.43
CA TRP A 177 -17.60 -3.71 6.58
C TRP A 177 -17.66 -2.19 6.77
N LEU A 178 -17.45 -1.40 5.72
CA LEU A 178 -17.45 0.05 5.79
C LEU A 178 -18.82 0.61 6.21
N LYS A 179 -19.92 0.00 5.74
CA LYS A 179 -21.30 0.34 6.15
C LYS A 179 -21.55 0.14 7.64
N ALA A 180 -20.88 -0.80 8.29
CA ALA A 180 -21.01 -1.00 9.73
C ALA A 180 -20.48 0.20 10.55
N PHE A 181 -19.54 0.98 10.00
CA PHE A 181 -18.97 2.17 10.66
C PHE A 181 -19.58 3.48 10.20
N TYR A 182 -19.91 3.61 8.91
CA TYR A 182 -20.33 4.89 8.31
C TYR A 182 -21.75 4.88 7.72
N ALA A 183 -22.46 3.75 7.84
CA ALA A 183 -23.84 3.60 7.36
C ALA A 183 -24.02 4.08 5.90
N LYS A 184 -24.95 5.02 5.66
CA LYS A 184 -25.23 5.57 4.32
C LYS A 184 -24.10 6.40 3.71
N ASN A 185 -23.13 6.83 4.51
CA ASN A 185 -22.00 7.63 4.03
C ASN A 185 -20.88 6.74 3.44
N ALA A 186 -20.92 5.43 3.71
CA ALA A 186 -19.95 4.48 3.17
C ALA A 186 -20.05 4.39 1.64
N VAL A 187 -18.96 4.64 0.94
CA VAL A 187 -18.89 4.56 -0.52
C VAL A 187 -17.72 3.70 -0.96
N VAL A 188 -17.93 2.77 -1.88
CA VAL A 188 -16.88 2.03 -2.57
C VAL A 188 -16.99 2.29 -4.07
N GLU A 189 -16.03 3.02 -4.60
CA GLU A 189 -15.91 3.32 -6.02
C GLU A 189 -15.00 2.33 -6.73
N THR A 190 -15.17 2.14 -8.02
CA THR A 190 -14.35 1.23 -8.82
C THR A 190 -13.55 1.99 -9.85
N LEU A 191 -12.27 1.61 -10.04
CA LEU A 191 -11.43 2.16 -11.08
C LEU A 191 -10.82 1.01 -11.92
N PRO A 192 -11.03 1.00 -13.26
CA PRO A 192 -10.59 -0.12 -14.07
C PRO A 192 -9.07 -0.29 -14.02
N LEU A 193 -8.60 -1.53 -13.89
CA LEU A 193 -7.19 -1.87 -14.05
C LEU A 193 -6.67 -1.48 -15.44
N PRO A 194 -5.39 -1.15 -15.58
CA PRO A 194 -4.75 -1.13 -16.90
C PRO A 194 -4.83 -2.54 -17.54
N PRO A 195 -4.72 -2.66 -18.86
CA PRO A 195 -4.58 -3.95 -19.50
C PRO A 195 -3.42 -4.75 -18.91
N GLN A 196 -3.60 -6.05 -18.74
CA GLN A 196 -2.58 -6.94 -18.22
C GLN A 196 -1.27 -6.79 -18.99
N ARG A 197 -0.17 -6.62 -18.27
CA ARG A 197 1.18 -6.57 -18.79
C ARG A 197 1.95 -7.81 -18.35
N LYS A 198 2.92 -8.21 -19.19
CA LYS A 198 3.81 -9.34 -18.91
C LYS A 198 5.23 -8.99 -19.29
N LEU A 199 6.18 -9.56 -18.60
CA LEU A 199 7.57 -9.65 -19.03
C LEU A 199 7.72 -10.64 -20.21
N SER A 200 8.89 -10.65 -20.82
CA SER A 200 9.22 -11.57 -21.94
C SER A 200 9.15 -13.05 -21.56
N ASP A 201 9.37 -13.37 -20.29
CA ASP A 201 9.25 -14.73 -19.73
C ASP A 201 7.81 -15.14 -19.38
N GLY A 202 6.84 -14.23 -19.62
CA GLY A 202 5.43 -14.46 -19.35
C GLY A 202 4.96 -14.08 -17.94
N GLN A 203 5.85 -13.63 -17.05
CA GLN A 203 5.50 -13.17 -15.70
C GLN A 203 4.54 -11.98 -15.78
N ILE A 204 3.44 -12.05 -15.03
CA ILE A 204 2.43 -10.97 -14.95
C ILE A 204 2.98 -9.85 -14.09
N LEU A 205 2.80 -8.61 -14.55
CA LEU A 205 3.17 -7.40 -13.82
C LEU A 205 1.95 -6.87 -13.04
N PRO A 206 2.12 -6.47 -11.77
CA PRO A 206 1.02 -6.01 -10.89
C PRO A 206 0.63 -4.55 -11.17
N ALA A 207 0.36 -4.22 -12.43
CA ALA A 207 0.00 -2.87 -12.82
C ALA A 207 -1.37 -2.47 -12.27
N SER A 208 -1.41 -1.43 -11.42
CA SER A 208 -2.63 -0.94 -10.80
C SER A 208 -2.58 0.58 -10.59
N TYR A 209 -3.69 1.28 -10.85
CA TYR A 209 -3.82 2.70 -10.50
C TYR A 209 -3.96 2.92 -9.00
N MET A 210 -4.20 1.86 -8.21
CA MET A 210 -4.24 1.95 -6.74
C MET A 210 -2.87 2.30 -6.14
N ASN A 211 -1.81 2.09 -6.89
CA ASN A 211 -0.45 2.43 -6.46
C ASN A 211 -0.15 3.94 -6.57
N PHE A 212 -1.17 4.79 -6.35
CA PHE A 212 -1.03 6.26 -6.29
C PHE A 212 -0.48 6.72 -4.94
N ILE A 213 0.08 7.94 -4.91
CA ILE A 213 0.58 8.60 -3.72
C ILE A 213 -0.09 9.97 -3.53
N PHE A 214 -0.39 10.29 -2.27
CA PHE A 214 -0.71 11.65 -1.88
C PHE A 214 0.58 12.43 -1.63
N VAL A 215 0.61 13.67 -2.09
CA VAL A 215 1.65 14.64 -1.77
C VAL A 215 1.01 15.94 -1.29
N ASN A 216 1.79 16.86 -0.71
CA ASN A 216 1.24 18.14 -0.26
C ASN A 216 0.64 18.92 -1.44
N GLY A 217 -0.69 19.11 -1.41
CA GLY A 217 -1.44 19.78 -2.47
C GLY A 217 -1.67 18.96 -3.74
N GLY A 218 -1.25 17.69 -3.80
CA GLY A 218 -1.37 16.90 -5.02
C GLY A 218 -1.64 15.41 -4.79
N LEU A 219 -1.85 14.74 -5.92
CA LEU A 219 -1.91 13.29 -6.04
C LEU A 219 -1.11 12.88 -7.29
N ILE A 220 -0.23 11.91 -7.14
CA ILE A 220 0.53 11.35 -8.25
C ILE A 220 0.11 9.89 -8.44
N TYR A 221 -0.22 9.51 -9.67
CA TYR A 221 -0.66 8.16 -9.99
C TYR A 221 0.15 7.55 -11.16
N PRO A 222 0.32 6.23 -11.18
CA PRO A 222 1.05 5.57 -12.26
C PRO A 222 0.23 5.52 -13.54
N LYS A 223 0.87 5.78 -14.70
CA LYS A 223 0.33 5.62 -16.04
C LYS A 223 1.01 4.48 -16.77
N TYR A 224 0.26 3.81 -17.63
CA TYR A 224 0.73 2.62 -18.34
C TYR A 224 0.60 2.73 -19.87
N LYS A 225 0.40 3.96 -20.38
CA LYS A 225 0.24 4.28 -21.80
C LYS A 225 -0.90 3.48 -22.45
N CYS A 226 -2.07 3.52 -21.84
CA CYS A 226 -3.28 2.86 -22.30
C CYS A 226 -4.52 3.77 -22.14
N LYS A 227 -5.64 3.38 -22.78
CA LYS A 227 -6.89 4.17 -22.72
C LYS A 227 -7.44 4.37 -21.30
N ASN A 228 -7.15 3.46 -20.38
CA ASN A 228 -7.62 3.56 -19.01
C ASN A 228 -6.88 4.64 -18.21
N ASP A 229 -5.71 5.12 -18.67
CA ASP A 229 -5.01 6.26 -18.05
C ASP A 229 -5.89 7.53 -18.02
N ALA A 230 -6.64 7.78 -19.10
CA ALA A 230 -7.57 8.92 -19.15
C ALA A 230 -8.79 8.73 -18.21
N VAL A 231 -9.21 7.49 -17.97
CA VAL A 231 -10.27 7.18 -17.00
C VAL A 231 -9.75 7.43 -15.60
N ALA A 232 -8.53 6.99 -15.29
CA ALA A 232 -7.90 7.22 -14.01
C ALA A 232 -7.67 8.70 -13.72
N GLN A 233 -7.19 9.48 -14.70
CA GLN A 233 -7.05 10.93 -14.58
C GLN A 233 -8.36 11.60 -14.17
N LYS A 234 -9.44 11.36 -14.94
CA LYS A 234 -10.76 11.94 -14.66
C LYS A 234 -11.33 11.52 -13.30
N PHE A 235 -11.08 10.26 -12.92
CA PHE A 235 -11.50 9.76 -11.62
C PHE A 235 -10.82 10.54 -10.48
N PHE A 236 -9.49 10.66 -10.52
CA PHE A 236 -8.75 11.33 -9.47
C PHE A 236 -9.02 12.84 -9.43
N GLU A 237 -9.17 13.51 -10.58
CA GLU A 237 -9.56 14.93 -10.65
C GLU A 237 -10.94 15.17 -10.02
N LYS A 238 -11.91 14.26 -10.26
CA LYS A 238 -13.23 14.31 -9.65
C LYS A 238 -13.20 14.00 -8.15
N ALA A 239 -12.42 13.01 -7.73
CA ALA A 239 -12.33 12.61 -6.33
C ALA A 239 -11.58 13.64 -5.47
N PHE A 240 -10.66 14.39 -6.06
CA PHE A 240 -9.79 15.34 -5.38
C PHE A 240 -9.72 16.69 -6.10
N PRO A 241 -10.83 17.43 -6.17
CA PRO A 241 -10.91 18.68 -6.94
C PRO A 241 -9.97 19.78 -6.41
N ASP A 242 -9.56 19.69 -5.15
CA ASP A 242 -8.65 20.65 -4.49
C ASP A 242 -7.17 20.23 -4.60
N ARG A 243 -6.85 19.19 -5.38
CA ARG A 243 -5.49 18.68 -5.55
C ARG A 243 -5.05 18.72 -7.00
N ILE A 244 -3.77 18.98 -7.21
CA ILE A 244 -3.15 18.81 -8.54
C ILE A 244 -2.96 17.31 -8.78
N VAL A 245 -3.55 16.78 -9.85
CA VAL A 245 -3.44 15.34 -10.21
C VAL A 245 -2.42 15.16 -11.34
N ILE A 246 -1.39 14.37 -11.08
CA ILE A 246 -0.28 14.15 -12.03
C ILE A 246 -0.14 12.65 -12.30
N GLY A 247 -0.21 12.27 -13.56
CA GLY A 247 0.09 10.90 -13.99
C GLY A 247 1.53 10.76 -14.47
N ILE A 248 2.28 9.80 -13.90
CA ILE A 248 3.67 9.49 -14.26
C ILE A 248 3.72 8.16 -15.02
N ASP A 249 4.44 8.14 -16.14
CA ASP A 249 4.68 6.90 -16.91
C ASP A 249 5.50 5.91 -16.06
N SER A 250 4.84 4.84 -15.66
CA SER A 250 5.40 3.82 -14.76
C SER A 250 5.65 2.48 -15.46
N ARG A 251 5.71 2.47 -16.80
CA ARG A 251 5.89 1.24 -17.58
C ARG A 251 7.23 0.56 -17.32
N THR A 252 8.28 1.32 -17.12
CA THR A 252 9.61 0.78 -16.82
C THR A 252 9.69 0.31 -15.38
N VAL A 253 9.24 1.13 -14.42
CA VAL A 253 9.36 0.78 -13.01
C VAL A 253 8.51 -0.44 -12.63
N ILE A 254 7.37 -0.65 -13.30
CA ILE A 254 6.52 -1.82 -13.01
C ILE A 254 7.18 -3.15 -13.42
N GLU A 255 8.15 -3.13 -14.32
CA GLU A 255 8.92 -4.32 -14.71
C GLU A 255 9.73 -4.89 -13.54
N GLU A 256 10.08 -4.05 -12.57
CA GLU A 256 10.74 -4.44 -11.32
C GLU A 256 9.74 -4.89 -10.23
N GLY A 257 8.44 -4.97 -10.53
CA GLY A 257 7.42 -5.55 -9.65
C GLY A 257 6.64 -4.57 -8.77
N GLY A 258 6.90 -3.27 -8.84
CA GLY A 258 6.22 -2.24 -8.05
C GLY A 258 5.98 -0.93 -8.81
N SER A 259 5.44 0.09 -8.12
CA SER A 259 5.21 1.40 -8.71
C SER A 259 5.40 2.53 -7.69
N LEU A 260 4.74 3.66 -7.87
CA LEU A 260 4.98 4.91 -7.14
C LEU A 260 4.77 4.80 -5.62
N HIS A 261 3.69 4.12 -5.20
CA HIS A 261 3.42 3.91 -3.77
C HIS A 261 4.50 3.03 -3.14
N CYS A 262 4.91 1.97 -3.83
CA CYS A 262 5.93 1.04 -3.36
C CYS A 262 7.30 1.73 -3.13
N MET A 263 7.64 2.74 -3.95
CA MET A 263 8.88 3.52 -3.82
C MET A 263 8.80 4.69 -2.84
N SER A 264 7.69 4.85 -2.13
CA SER A 264 7.46 6.02 -1.26
C SER A 264 7.01 5.62 0.13
N LYS A 265 7.35 6.44 1.12
CA LYS A 265 6.85 6.31 2.49
C LYS A 265 6.39 7.66 2.98
N HIS A 266 5.18 7.72 3.56
CA HIS A 266 4.60 8.96 4.02
C HIS A 266 4.84 9.17 5.52
N GLU A 267 5.13 10.42 5.86
CA GLU A 267 5.01 10.93 7.21
C GLU A 267 3.78 11.84 7.28
N SER A 268 2.81 11.52 8.12
CA SER A 268 1.64 12.37 8.35
C SER A 268 2.03 13.58 9.19
N ARG A 269 1.68 14.77 8.72
CA ARG A 269 1.86 16.03 9.47
C ARG A 269 0.73 16.29 10.46
#